data_6cc1f1f66066b1105ec8552fec47f4c8
#
_entry.id   6cc1f1f66066b1105ec8552fec47f4c8
#
_cell.length_a   1.000
_cell.length_b   1.000
_cell.length_c   1.000
_cell.angle_alpha   90.00
_cell.angle_beta   90.00
_cell.angle_gamma   90.00
#
_symmetry.space_group_name_H-M   'P 1'
#
loop_
_entity.id
_entity.type
_entity.pdbx_description
1 polymer ?
#
loop_
_entity_poly.entity_id
_entity_poly.type
_entity_poly.pdbx_seq_one_letter_code
_entity_poly.pdbx_strand_id
1 'polypeptide(L)'
;EKVTSLLTEIVNSFNSAEQNLPCNSQQKYDLKKTIRTVPNWPKPGIMFRDITTLLQNPEAFNYCINQFAEYYKPKNITKIAGIESRGFIFGAALAKEMNLPLVLIRKKGKLPAETVSQEYALEYGTDKIEIHKDAINRGDKVLIVDDLLATGGTMKAACALVEKLNGIVAGCTFVVDLPELKGREKLKEYDLFSLVDFEGD
;
A
#
# COMPACT_ATOMS: atom_id res chain seq x y z
N GLU A 1 -46.54 0.92 25.09
CA GLU A 1 -46.74 0.16 23.84
C GLU A 1 -46.37 0.97 22.61
N LYS A 2 -46.82 2.20 22.39
CA LYS A 2 -46.46 3.04 21.22
C LYS A 2 -44.96 3.38 21.11
N VAL A 3 -44.26 3.64 22.24
CA VAL A 3 -42.84 3.97 22.27
C VAL A 3 -41.97 2.77 21.89
N THR A 4 -42.35 1.58 22.36
CA THR A 4 -41.66 0.34 22.06
C THR A 4 -41.77 -0.05 20.58
N SER A 5 -42.95 0.18 19.98
CA SER A 5 -43.19 -0.03 18.54
C SER A 5 -42.32 0.90 17.68
N LEU A 6 -42.24 2.19 18.06
CA LEU A 6 -41.43 3.17 17.30
C LEU A 6 -39.94 2.86 17.37
N LEU A 7 -39.43 2.45 18.54
CA LEU A 7 -38.04 2.03 18.73
C LEU A 7 -37.71 0.78 17.88
N THR A 8 -38.63 -0.17 17.81
CA THR A 8 -38.45 -1.37 16.98
C THR A 8 -38.43 -1.04 15.48
N GLU A 9 -39.26 -0.11 15.02
CA GLU A 9 -39.23 0.36 13.63
C GLU A 9 -37.95 1.11 13.26
N ILE A 10 -37.45 1.97 14.18
CA ILE A 10 -36.18 2.67 14.01
C ILE A 10 -35.01 1.69 13.96
N VAL A 11 -34.92 0.73 14.88
CA VAL A 11 -33.86 -0.29 14.89
C VAL A 11 -33.91 -1.16 13.62
N ASN A 12 -35.12 -1.53 13.18
CA ASN A 12 -35.27 -2.30 11.94
C ASN A 12 -34.91 -1.49 10.69
N SER A 13 -35.17 -0.18 10.67
CA SER A 13 -34.75 0.70 9.56
C SER A 13 -33.23 0.90 9.53
N PHE A 14 -32.55 1.00 10.67
CA PHE A 14 -31.08 1.02 10.74
C PHE A 14 -30.47 -0.30 10.29
N ASN A 15 -30.97 -1.43 10.76
CA ASN A 15 -30.49 -2.75 10.35
C ASN A 15 -30.71 -3.04 8.85
N SER A 16 -31.81 -2.53 8.26
CA SER A 16 -32.04 -2.65 6.81
C SER A 16 -31.18 -1.70 5.98
N ALA A 17 -30.77 -0.56 6.51
CA ALA A 17 -29.84 0.36 5.84
C ALA A 17 -28.40 -0.19 5.80
N GLU A 18 -27.95 -0.88 6.85
CA GLU A 18 -26.62 -1.55 6.87
C GLU A 18 -26.55 -2.76 5.94
N GLN A 19 -27.68 -3.43 5.65
CA GLN A 19 -27.73 -4.59 4.73
C GLN A 19 -27.76 -4.21 3.25
N ASN A 20 -27.92 -2.94 2.90
CA ASN A 20 -28.02 -2.47 1.51
C ASN A 20 -26.78 -1.75 0.97
N LEU A 21 -25.64 -1.84 1.64
CA LEU A 21 -24.36 -1.56 1.00
C LEU A 21 -23.99 -2.80 0.19
N PRO A 22 -23.97 -2.75 -1.15
CA PRO A 22 -23.51 -3.88 -1.94
C PRO A 22 -22.01 -4.02 -1.75
N CYS A 23 -21.62 -4.83 -0.77
CA CYS A 23 -20.28 -5.41 -0.77
C CYS A 23 -20.25 -6.44 -1.91
N ASN A 24 -20.13 -5.97 -3.14
CA ASN A 24 -20.00 -6.81 -4.31
C ASN A 24 -18.52 -7.24 -4.44
N SER A 25 -18.11 -8.13 -3.54
CA SER A 25 -16.74 -8.66 -3.44
C SER A 25 -16.31 -9.56 -4.61
N GLN A 26 -17.10 -9.67 -5.67
CA GLN A 26 -16.82 -10.58 -6.80
C GLN A 26 -16.61 -9.88 -8.15
N GLN A 27 -16.83 -8.58 -8.28
CA GLN A 27 -16.60 -7.91 -9.55
C GLN A 27 -15.13 -7.48 -9.64
N LYS A 28 -14.34 -8.22 -10.43
CA LYS A 28 -12.94 -7.88 -10.72
C LYS A 28 -12.91 -6.51 -11.41
N TYR A 29 -12.42 -5.50 -10.70
CA TYR A 29 -12.31 -4.15 -11.21
C TYR A 29 -11.15 -4.06 -12.22
N ASP A 30 -11.39 -3.45 -13.37
CA ASP A 30 -10.34 -3.27 -14.39
C ASP A 30 -9.49 -2.03 -14.05
N LEU A 31 -8.50 -2.23 -13.18
CA LEU A 31 -7.61 -1.16 -12.73
C LEU A 31 -6.79 -0.54 -13.87
N LYS A 32 -6.47 -1.29 -14.94
CA LYS A 32 -5.72 -0.75 -16.09
C LYS A 32 -6.44 0.44 -16.71
N LYS A 33 -7.78 0.42 -16.74
CA LYS A 33 -8.58 1.53 -17.29
C LYS A 33 -8.64 2.77 -16.39
N THR A 34 -8.32 2.62 -15.10
CA THR A 34 -8.36 3.73 -14.15
C THR A 34 -7.00 4.42 -13.97
N ILE A 35 -5.92 3.79 -14.43
CA ILE A 35 -4.56 4.31 -14.31
C ILE A 35 -4.17 4.93 -15.65
N ARG A 36 -3.93 6.24 -15.65
CA ARG A 36 -3.51 6.98 -16.84
C ARG A 36 -2.06 6.66 -17.19
N THR A 37 -1.79 6.40 -18.46
CA THR A 37 -0.43 6.32 -18.98
C THR A 37 -0.03 7.65 -19.61
N VAL A 38 1.10 8.23 -19.17
CA VAL A 38 1.68 9.45 -19.73
C VAL A 38 2.97 9.07 -20.45
N PRO A 39 2.97 9.03 -21.80
CA PRO A 39 4.15 8.67 -22.55
C PRO A 39 5.22 9.76 -22.48
N ASN A 40 6.50 9.34 -22.53
CA ASN A 40 7.66 10.22 -22.57
C ASN A 40 7.79 11.14 -21.35
N TRP A 41 7.37 10.74 -20.18
CA TRP A 41 7.52 11.50 -18.95
C TRP A 41 8.23 10.66 -17.86
N PRO A 42 9.21 11.23 -17.10
CA PRO A 42 9.80 12.57 -17.21
C PRO A 42 10.84 12.70 -18.32
N LYS A 43 11.14 11.62 -19.05
CA LYS A 43 12.10 11.54 -20.14
C LYS A 43 11.52 10.77 -21.33
N PRO A 44 11.97 11.02 -22.57
CA PRO A 44 11.61 10.22 -23.73
C PRO A 44 11.85 8.72 -23.49
N GLY A 45 10.90 7.89 -23.91
CA GLY A 45 10.92 6.43 -23.76
C GLY A 45 10.25 5.89 -22.51
N ILE A 46 9.98 6.72 -21.48
CA ILE A 46 9.33 6.28 -20.25
C ILE A 46 7.80 6.37 -20.37
N MET A 47 7.12 5.28 -20.07
CA MET A 47 5.67 5.19 -20.01
C MET A 47 5.21 5.35 -18.55
N PHE A 48 5.05 6.60 -18.09
CA PHE A 48 4.71 6.86 -16.70
C PHE A 48 3.28 6.42 -16.36
N ARG A 49 3.13 5.61 -15.33
CA ARG A 49 1.83 5.13 -14.82
C ARG A 49 1.34 6.08 -13.73
N ASP A 50 0.40 6.94 -14.09
CA ASP A 50 -0.13 7.97 -13.22
C ASP A 50 -1.35 7.45 -12.45
N ILE A 51 -1.14 7.19 -11.16
CA ILE A 51 -2.20 6.70 -10.25
C ILE A 51 -3.20 7.78 -9.82
N THR A 52 -2.96 9.06 -10.16
CA THR A 52 -3.85 10.14 -9.69
C THR A 52 -5.28 9.99 -10.21
N THR A 53 -5.47 9.43 -11.40
CA THR A 53 -6.78 9.13 -11.94
C THR A 53 -7.48 7.98 -11.20
N LEU A 54 -6.73 6.99 -10.72
CA LEU A 54 -7.25 5.94 -9.84
C LEU A 54 -7.68 6.55 -8.50
N LEU A 55 -6.88 7.44 -7.90
CA LEU A 55 -7.20 8.09 -6.63
C LEU A 55 -8.44 8.99 -6.71
N GLN A 56 -8.76 9.52 -7.89
CA GLN A 56 -9.98 10.30 -8.15
C GLN A 56 -11.24 9.42 -8.33
N ASN A 57 -11.07 8.11 -8.40
CA ASN A 57 -12.16 7.15 -8.50
C ASN A 57 -12.33 6.41 -7.17
N PRO A 58 -13.34 6.75 -6.35
CA PRO A 58 -13.52 6.15 -5.02
C PRO A 58 -13.71 4.64 -5.06
N GLU A 59 -14.40 4.11 -6.10
CA GLU A 59 -14.64 2.66 -6.23
C GLU A 59 -13.34 1.91 -6.53
N ALA A 60 -12.51 2.43 -7.46
CA ALA A 60 -11.21 1.86 -7.78
C ALA A 60 -10.26 1.89 -6.58
N PHE A 61 -10.22 3.01 -5.86
CA PHE A 61 -9.39 3.16 -4.67
C PHE A 61 -9.82 2.18 -3.57
N ASN A 62 -11.13 2.12 -3.25
CA ASN A 62 -11.67 1.18 -2.28
C ASN A 62 -11.41 -0.28 -2.70
N TYR A 63 -11.54 -0.59 -3.99
CA TYR A 63 -11.20 -1.92 -4.49
C TYR A 63 -9.75 -2.29 -4.18
N CYS A 64 -8.77 -1.39 -4.43
CA CYS A 64 -7.37 -1.64 -4.11
C CYS A 64 -7.17 -1.94 -2.61
N ILE A 65 -7.74 -1.11 -1.73
CA ILE A 65 -7.60 -1.28 -0.28
C ILE A 65 -8.20 -2.60 0.19
N ASN A 66 -9.40 -2.95 -0.29
CA ASN A 66 -10.06 -4.19 0.06
C ASN A 66 -9.25 -5.42 -0.39
N GLN A 67 -8.70 -5.41 -1.63
CA GLN A 67 -7.87 -6.52 -2.11
C GLN A 67 -6.60 -6.71 -1.27
N PHE A 68 -5.94 -5.63 -0.87
CA PHE A 68 -4.80 -5.70 0.04
C PHE A 68 -5.20 -6.25 1.41
N ALA A 69 -6.28 -5.73 1.99
CA ALA A 69 -6.77 -6.17 3.29
C ALA A 69 -7.15 -7.66 3.29
N GLU A 70 -7.89 -8.11 2.30
CA GLU A 70 -8.29 -9.52 2.15
C GLU A 70 -7.07 -10.45 2.01
N TYR A 71 -6.10 -10.08 1.17
CA TYR A 71 -4.90 -10.90 0.95
C TYR A 71 -4.03 -11.03 2.21
N TYR A 72 -3.90 -9.95 2.99
CA TYR A 72 -3.03 -9.93 4.16
C TYR A 72 -3.74 -10.25 5.49
N LYS A 73 -5.07 -10.25 5.55
CA LYS A 73 -5.85 -10.58 6.75
C LYS A 73 -5.41 -11.88 7.45
N PRO A 74 -5.13 -13.00 6.74
CA PRO A 74 -4.70 -14.24 7.40
C PRO A 74 -3.25 -14.25 7.87
N LYS A 75 -2.44 -13.20 7.57
CA LYS A 75 -0.98 -13.19 7.80
C LYS A 75 -0.56 -12.57 9.13
N ASN A 76 -1.52 -12.20 9.99
CA ASN A 76 -1.27 -11.63 11.32
C ASN A 76 -0.34 -10.40 11.29
N ILE A 77 -0.61 -9.47 10.38
CA ILE A 77 0.11 -8.19 10.29
C ILE A 77 -0.09 -7.41 11.58
N THR A 78 0.97 -6.78 12.09
CA THR A 78 0.91 -5.92 13.29
C THR A 78 1.11 -4.45 12.99
N LYS A 79 1.76 -4.11 11.89
CA LYS A 79 2.00 -2.72 11.45
C LYS A 79 1.99 -2.59 9.93
N ILE A 80 1.55 -1.45 9.44
CA ILE A 80 1.66 -1.05 8.04
C ILE A 80 2.80 -0.03 7.93
N ALA A 81 3.68 -0.17 6.95
CA ALA A 81 4.70 0.81 6.64
C ALA A 81 4.50 1.37 5.22
N GLY A 82 4.24 2.65 5.09
CA GLY A 82 4.11 3.32 3.80
C GLY A 82 5.40 4.00 3.37
N ILE A 83 5.75 3.92 2.08
CA ILE A 83 6.94 4.57 1.50
C ILE A 83 6.56 5.94 0.93
N GLU A 84 7.37 6.98 1.23
CA GLU A 84 7.19 8.33 0.69
C GLU A 84 7.32 8.34 -0.83
N SER A 85 6.38 8.95 -1.52
CA SER A 85 5.23 9.71 -1.03
C SER A 85 3.90 9.00 -1.33
N ARG A 86 3.79 8.32 -2.47
CA ARG A 86 2.51 7.73 -2.95
C ARG A 86 2.11 6.49 -2.17
N GLY A 87 3.09 5.74 -1.63
CA GLY A 87 2.83 4.64 -0.70
C GLY A 87 2.12 5.06 0.58
N PHE A 88 2.24 6.32 1.01
CA PHE A 88 1.50 6.83 2.17
C PHE A 88 -0.01 6.82 1.97
N ILE A 89 -0.48 7.09 0.76
CA ILE A 89 -1.90 7.15 0.44
C ILE A 89 -2.56 5.80 0.67
N PHE A 90 -1.99 4.75 0.05
CA PHE A 90 -2.49 3.39 0.20
C PHE A 90 -2.20 2.82 1.59
N GLY A 91 -1.01 3.11 2.14
CA GLY A 91 -0.63 2.68 3.47
C GLY A 91 -1.54 3.24 4.57
N ALA A 92 -1.91 4.52 4.51
CA ALA A 92 -2.82 5.14 5.47
C ALA A 92 -4.25 4.57 5.37
N ALA A 93 -4.76 4.39 4.16
CA ALA A 93 -6.08 3.81 3.94
C ALA A 93 -6.12 2.35 4.41
N LEU A 94 -5.08 1.56 4.09
CA LEU A 94 -4.98 0.16 4.51
C LEU A 94 -4.82 0.01 6.03
N ALA A 95 -4.02 0.88 6.66
CA ALA A 95 -3.85 0.90 8.11
C ALA A 95 -5.18 1.17 8.83
N LYS A 96 -5.96 2.12 8.31
CA LYS A 96 -7.32 2.41 8.81
C LYS A 96 -8.25 1.22 8.61
N GLU A 97 -8.25 0.61 7.42
CA GLU A 97 -9.11 -0.53 7.10
C GLU A 97 -8.82 -1.75 7.97
N MET A 98 -7.53 -2.06 8.17
CA MET A 98 -7.09 -3.19 9.00
C MET A 98 -7.04 -2.87 10.51
N ASN A 99 -7.32 -1.63 10.91
CA ASN A 99 -7.19 -1.13 12.29
C ASN A 99 -5.78 -1.37 12.87
N LEU A 100 -4.75 -1.03 12.09
CA LEU A 100 -3.33 -1.22 12.43
C LEU A 100 -2.58 0.12 12.47
N PRO A 101 -1.49 0.21 13.25
CA PRO A 101 -0.61 1.38 13.24
C PRO A 101 0.04 1.60 11.88
N LEU A 102 0.21 2.87 11.49
CA LEU A 102 0.97 3.29 10.30
C LEU A 102 2.36 3.80 10.70
N VAL A 103 3.35 3.30 10.01
CA VAL A 103 4.76 3.72 10.09
C VAL A 103 5.14 4.42 8.79
N LEU A 104 5.88 5.51 8.88
CA LEU A 104 6.33 6.27 7.71
C LEU A 104 7.80 5.96 7.39
N ILE A 105 8.05 5.54 6.15
CA ILE A 105 9.40 5.42 5.59
C ILE A 105 9.60 6.60 4.64
N ARG A 106 10.59 7.45 4.95
CA ARG A 106 10.76 8.74 4.27
C ARG A 106 12.15 8.91 3.69
N LYS A 107 12.28 9.83 2.75
CA LYS A 107 13.58 10.30 2.26
C LYS A 107 14.37 10.95 3.40
N LYS A 108 15.70 10.85 3.31
CA LYS A 108 16.62 11.37 4.34
C LYS A 108 16.32 12.80 4.74
N GLY A 109 16.34 13.05 6.06
CA GLY A 109 16.14 14.38 6.66
C GLY A 109 14.68 14.85 6.71
N LYS A 110 13.71 13.99 6.46
CA LYS A 110 12.27 14.30 6.54
C LYS A 110 11.62 13.91 7.87
N LEU A 111 12.31 13.12 8.69
CA LEU A 111 11.81 12.68 9.99
C LEU A 111 12.50 13.45 11.13
N PRO A 112 11.74 13.96 12.12
CA PRO A 112 12.28 14.91 13.11
C PRO A 112 12.98 14.27 14.32
N ALA A 113 12.74 12.94 14.58
CA ALA A 113 13.33 12.24 15.72
C ALA A 113 14.52 11.37 15.30
N GLU A 114 15.03 10.52 16.20
CA GLU A 114 16.11 9.58 15.87
C GLU A 114 15.68 8.55 14.83
N THR A 115 16.51 8.39 13.79
CA THR A 115 16.23 7.50 12.66
C THR A 115 17.29 6.45 12.48
N VAL A 116 16.94 5.36 11.81
CA VAL A 116 17.85 4.50 11.08
C VAL A 116 17.67 4.72 9.59
N SER A 117 18.77 4.64 8.84
CA SER A 117 18.76 4.88 7.40
C SER A 117 19.26 3.69 6.62
N GLN A 118 18.81 3.58 5.36
CA GLN A 118 19.28 2.63 4.38
C GLN A 118 19.49 3.34 3.04
N GLU A 119 20.70 3.16 2.49
CA GLU A 119 21.04 3.61 1.15
C GLU A 119 20.62 2.57 0.11
N TYR A 120 20.23 3.01 -1.06
CA TYR A 120 19.94 2.15 -2.20
C TYR A 120 20.38 2.81 -3.51
N ALA A 121 20.73 1.98 -4.49
CA ALA A 121 21.16 2.43 -5.80
C ALA A 121 19.97 2.87 -6.64
N LEU A 122 20.11 3.98 -7.32
CA LEU A 122 19.27 4.43 -8.43
C LEU A 122 19.95 4.09 -9.77
N GLU A 123 19.28 4.32 -10.89
CA GLU A 123 19.93 4.24 -12.21
C GLU A 123 21.14 5.21 -12.31
N TYR A 124 21.03 6.37 -11.66
CA TYR A 124 22.10 7.36 -11.56
C TYR A 124 22.24 7.78 -10.10
N GLY A 125 23.33 7.31 -9.43
CA GLY A 125 23.65 7.66 -8.06
C GLY A 125 22.98 6.77 -7.01
N THR A 126 22.92 7.29 -5.79
CA THR A 126 22.29 6.63 -4.64
C THR A 126 21.31 7.57 -3.96
N ASP A 127 20.29 7.02 -3.32
CA ASP A 127 19.37 7.76 -2.45
C ASP A 127 19.26 7.03 -1.10
N LYS A 128 18.70 7.71 -0.09
CA LYS A 128 18.54 7.16 1.26
C LYS A 128 17.12 7.34 1.75
N ILE A 129 16.61 6.29 2.37
CA ILE A 129 15.35 6.33 3.11
C ILE A 129 15.61 6.08 4.60
N GLU A 130 14.70 6.58 5.42
CA GLU A 130 14.80 6.57 6.88
C GLU A 130 13.48 6.14 7.50
N ILE A 131 13.59 5.54 8.68
CA ILE A 131 12.50 5.19 9.57
C ILE A 131 12.87 5.62 11.00
N HIS A 132 11.92 6.03 11.83
CA HIS A 132 12.18 6.28 13.24
C HIS A 132 12.64 5.02 13.96
N LYS A 133 13.60 5.14 14.88
CA LYS A 133 14.14 4.01 15.65
C LYS A 133 13.11 3.31 16.52
N ASP A 134 12.11 4.03 16.99
CA ASP A 134 11.02 3.57 17.85
C ASP A 134 9.77 3.11 17.09
N ALA A 135 9.80 3.17 15.75
CA ALA A 135 8.64 2.86 14.93
C ALA A 135 8.28 1.36 14.88
N ILE A 136 9.27 0.49 15.08
CA ILE A 136 9.09 -0.96 14.98
C ILE A 136 9.67 -1.62 16.23
N ASN A 137 8.88 -2.48 16.84
CA ASN A 137 9.32 -3.32 17.96
C ASN A 137 9.83 -4.67 17.44
N ARG A 138 10.68 -5.30 18.23
CA ARG A 138 11.16 -6.65 17.92
C ARG A 138 10.00 -7.63 17.72
N GLY A 139 9.98 -8.29 16.57
CA GLY A 139 8.96 -9.28 16.22
C GLY A 139 7.69 -8.71 15.61
N ASP A 140 7.56 -7.39 15.45
CA ASP A 140 6.47 -6.81 14.68
C ASP A 140 6.45 -7.38 13.26
N LYS A 141 5.28 -7.79 12.78
CA LYS A 141 5.05 -8.26 11.42
C LYS A 141 4.58 -7.09 10.56
N VAL A 142 5.48 -6.57 9.74
CA VAL A 142 5.28 -5.34 8.99
C VAL A 142 4.92 -5.63 7.55
N LEU A 143 3.80 -5.08 7.09
CA LEU A 143 3.44 -5.01 5.67
C LEU A 143 3.91 -3.68 5.10
N ILE A 144 4.76 -3.73 4.08
CA ILE A 144 5.28 -2.53 3.42
C ILE A 144 4.46 -2.24 2.17
N VAL A 145 4.05 -0.98 2.02
CA VAL A 145 3.11 -0.53 0.98
C VAL A 145 3.75 0.56 0.15
N ASP A 146 3.71 0.38 -1.17
CA ASP A 146 4.00 1.43 -2.15
C ASP A 146 2.96 1.38 -3.27
N ASP A 147 2.94 2.39 -4.14
CA ASP A 147 2.02 2.41 -5.26
C ASP A 147 2.49 1.56 -6.44
N LEU A 148 3.82 1.49 -6.67
CA LEU A 148 4.39 0.88 -7.86
C LEU A 148 5.70 0.14 -7.56
N LEU A 149 5.84 -1.06 -8.11
CA LEU A 149 7.08 -1.82 -8.17
C LEU A 149 7.76 -1.62 -9.53
N ALA A 150 8.88 -0.90 -9.53
CA ALA A 150 9.76 -0.76 -10.69
C ALA A 150 10.99 -1.69 -10.54
N THR A 151 12.16 -1.14 -10.30
CA THR A 151 13.40 -1.93 -10.14
C THR A 151 13.55 -2.60 -8.77
N GLY A 152 12.66 -2.34 -7.83
CA GLY A 152 12.65 -2.92 -6.48
C GLY A 152 13.67 -2.35 -5.49
N GLY A 153 14.50 -1.39 -5.89
CA GLY A 153 15.56 -0.85 -5.03
C GLY A 153 15.04 -0.20 -3.75
N THR A 154 14.06 0.69 -3.86
CA THR A 154 13.44 1.39 -2.72
C THR A 154 12.77 0.42 -1.76
N MET A 155 11.99 -0.53 -2.30
CA MET A 155 11.31 -1.53 -1.48
C MET A 155 12.30 -2.44 -0.76
N LYS A 156 13.39 -2.87 -1.42
CA LYS A 156 14.45 -3.66 -0.78
C LYS A 156 15.11 -2.90 0.38
N ALA A 157 15.36 -1.60 0.20
CA ALA A 157 15.88 -0.76 1.26
C ALA A 157 14.88 -0.61 2.43
N ALA A 158 13.58 -0.52 2.13
CA ALA A 158 12.53 -0.47 3.14
C ALA A 158 12.46 -1.78 3.94
N CYS A 159 12.56 -2.93 3.29
CA CYS A 159 12.68 -4.23 3.96
C CYS A 159 13.88 -4.27 4.91
N ALA A 160 15.04 -3.84 4.45
CA ALA A 160 16.25 -3.79 5.27
C ALA A 160 16.11 -2.87 6.50
N LEU A 161 15.35 -1.76 6.41
CA LEU A 161 15.05 -0.89 7.55
C LEU A 161 14.21 -1.60 8.61
N VAL A 162 13.18 -2.34 8.18
CA VAL A 162 12.34 -3.14 9.09
C VAL A 162 13.17 -4.18 9.81
N GLU A 163 14.02 -4.91 9.09
CA GLU A 163 14.89 -5.96 9.63
C GLU A 163 15.97 -5.40 10.58
N LYS A 164 16.56 -4.22 10.27
CA LYS A 164 17.48 -3.52 11.17
C LYS A 164 16.88 -3.19 12.53
N LEU A 165 15.57 -2.99 12.60
CA LEU A 165 14.83 -2.75 13.84
C LEU A 165 14.30 -4.05 14.47
N ASN A 166 14.77 -5.23 13.99
CA ASN A 166 14.32 -6.55 14.43
C ASN A 166 12.81 -6.81 14.18
N GLY A 167 12.20 -6.13 13.25
CA GLY A 167 10.90 -6.46 12.70
C GLY A 167 10.99 -7.59 11.68
N ILE A 168 9.85 -8.15 11.33
CA ILE A 168 9.68 -9.20 10.32
C ILE A 168 8.92 -8.59 9.15
N VAL A 169 9.50 -8.63 7.95
CA VAL A 169 8.78 -8.25 6.73
C VAL A 169 7.76 -9.34 6.41
N ALA A 170 6.49 -9.05 6.66
CA ALA A 170 5.40 -9.99 6.42
C ALA A 170 4.92 -10.01 4.96
N GLY A 171 5.26 -8.95 4.22
CA GLY A 171 5.00 -8.83 2.79
C GLY A 171 5.24 -7.42 2.27
N CYS A 172 5.21 -7.30 0.94
CA CYS A 172 5.30 -6.03 0.22
C CYS A 172 4.15 -5.96 -0.78
N THR A 173 3.41 -4.86 -0.79
CA THR A 173 2.25 -4.73 -1.67
C THR A 173 2.29 -3.46 -2.51
N PHE A 174 1.77 -3.58 -3.73
CA PHE A 174 1.79 -2.54 -4.75
C PHE A 174 0.47 -2.51 -5.51
N VAL A 175 0.06 -1.35 -5.98
CA VAL A 175 -1.04 -1.28 -6.95
C VAL A 175 -0.54 -1.74 -8.32
N VAL A 176 0.61 -1.24 -8.75
CA VAL A 176 1.20 -1.49 -10.07
C VAL A 176 2.50 -2.28 -9.95
N ASP A 177 2.67 -3.26 -10.82
CA ASP A 177 3.95 -3.92 -11.09
C ASP A 177 4.40 -3.63 -12.53
N LEU A 178 5.70 -3.42 -12.72
CA LEU A 178 6.35 -3.27 -14.01
C LEU A 178 7.31 -4.45 -14.21
N PRO A 179 6.84 -5.60 -14.74
CA PRO A 179 7.60 -6.84 -14.77
C PRO A 179 8.92 -6.75 -15.56
N GLU A 180 8.96 -5.92 -16.61
CA GLU A 180 10.15 -5.74 -17.45
C GLU A 180 11.33 -5.13 -16.66
N LEU A 181 11.06 -4.38 -15.60
CA LEU A 181 12.09 -3.80 -14.74
C LEU A 181 12.61 -4.77 -13.65
N LYS A 182 12.07 -6.01 -13.63
CA LYS A 182 12.55 -7.13 -12.81
C LYS A 182 12.66 -6.86 -11.30
N GLY A 183 11.83 -5.96 -10.78
CA GLY A 183 11.82 -5.63 -9.36
C GLY A 183 11.56 -6.83 -8.46
N ARG A 184 10.72 -7.77 -8.90
CA ARG A 184 10.43 -9.01 -8.16
C ARG A 184 11.67 -9.88 -7.93
N GLU A 185 12.64 -9.89 -8.84
CA GLU A 185 13.87 -10.67 -8.70
C GLU A 185 14.69 -10.23 -7.49
N LYS A 186 14.70 -8.91 -7.18
CA LYS A 186 15.39 -8.36 -6.00
C LYS A 186 14.68 -8.62 -4.68
N LEU A 187 13.41 -9.00 -4.74
CA LEU A 187 12.53 -9.15 -3.59
C LEU A 187 12.04 -10.59 -3.42
N LYS A 188 12.65 -11.56 -4.10
CA LYS A 188 12.23 -12.96 -4.18
C LYS A 188 12.09 -13.68 -2.83
N GLU A 189 12.74 -13.17 -1.78
CA GLU A 189 12.66 -13.71 -0.42
C GLU A 189 11.42 -13.24 0.35
N TYR A 190 10.69 -12.25 -0.17
CA TYR A 190 9.50 -11.69 0.47
C TYR A 190 8.23 -12.12 -0.25
N ASP A 191 7.12 -12.09 0.48
CA ASP A 191 5.81 -12.25 -0.10
C ASP A 191 5.40 -10.95 -0.84
N LEU A 192 5.15 -11.06 -2.15
CA LEU A 192 4.86 -9.90 -3.00
C LEU A 192 3.45 -10.01 -3.57
N PHE A 193 2.66 -8.97 -3.38
CA PHE A 193 1.32 -8.87 -3.93
C PHE A 193 1.12 -7.56 -4.69
N SER A 194 0.75 -7.65 -5.96
CA SER A 194 0.39 -6.52 -6.83
C SER A 194 -0.98 -6.73 -7.44
N LEU A 195 -1.69 -5.65 -7.74
CA LEU A 195 -3.05 -5.70 -8.26
C LEU A 195 -3.11 -5.71 -9.78
N VAL A 196 -2.17 -5.04 -10.44
CA VAL A 196 -2.15 -4.90 -11.89
C VAL A 196 -0.72 -4.83 -12.41
N ASP A 197 -0.47 -5.55 -13.51
CA ASP A 197 0.82 -5.52 -14.20
C ASP A 197 0.69 -4.68 -15.48
N PHE A 198 1.67 -3.82 -15.74
CA PHE A 198 1.80 -3.12 -17.02
C PHE A 198 3.05 -3.62 -17.74
N GLU A 199 2.87 -4.01 -19.01
CA GLU A 199 3.94 -4.38 -19.93
C GLU A 199 4.30 -3.18 -20.81
N GLY A 200 5.53 -3.13 -21.34
CA GLY A 200 5.97 -2.14 -22.31
C GLY A 200 6.39 -0.80 -21.70
N ASP A 201 7.40 -0.83 -20.86
CA ASP A 201 8.11 0.37 -20.36
C ASP A 201 9.40 0.62 -21.12
#